data_15e70db0c94707d8282404b13b2bd272
#
_entry.id   15e70db0c94707d8282404b13b2bd272
#
_cell.length_a   1.000
_cell.length_b   1.000
_cell.length_c   1.000
_cell.angle_alpha   90.00
_cell.angle_beta   90.00
_cell.angle_gamma   90.00
#
_symmetry.space_group_name_H-M   'P 1'
#
loop_
_entity.id
_entity.type
_entity.pdbx_description
1 polymer ?
#
loop_
_entity_poly.entity_id
_entity_poly.type
_entity_poly.pdbx_seq_one_letter_code
_entity_poly.pdbx_strand_id
1 'polypeptide(L)'
;NYPIDNDGQGNRSQLPGDLMFEDVNGDKIINELDQRPIGYGYSSDGARVVQPLLSGGINTQFGYRGISLIIDFAGASMQTYERRFEAQVPFQNNGAGVAYLISDAWRREDPFNSKSQWIPGTYPAVRKDINHVGLSRRSDFWMTNVHYIRLRNLEIGYDVPKTFLQRFGMSGLRVYVHGTNLFSFDNVKKFQIDPEINANNALVYPQQRLYTFGINLNL
;
A
#
# COMPACT_ATOMS: atom_id res chain seq x y z
N ASN A 1 -15.65 2.20 32.38
CA ASN A 1 -14.78 3.38 32.40
C ASN A 1 -13.55 3.03 31.55
N TYR A 2 -13.27 3.86 30.54
CA TYR A 2 -12.06 3.70 29.73
C TYR A 2 -10.82 4.00 30.58
N PRO A 3 -9.74 3.21 30.48
CA PRO A 3 -8.50 3.48 31.18
C PRO A 3 -7.94 4.87 30.87
N ILE A 4 -7.16 5.42 31.80
CA ILE A 4 -6.56 6.74 31.64
C ILE A 4 -5.35 6.63 30.71
N ASP A 5 -5.35 7.36 29.59
CA ASP A 5 -4.19 7.44 28.72
C ASP A 5 -3.08 8.30 29.39
N ASN A 6 -1.86 7.78 29.40
CA ASN A 6 -0.72 8.45 30.01
C ASN A 6 -0.12 9.51 29.06
N ASP A 7 -0.95 10.43 28.60
CA ASP A 7 -0.57 11.57 27.78
C ASP A 7 -0.39 12.87 28.58
N GLY A 8 -0.58 12.79 29.89
CA GLY A 8 -0.59 13.94 30.80
C GLY A 8 -1.89 14.75 30.80
N GLN A 9 -2.88 14.40 29.98
CA GLN A 9 -4.15 15.09 29.83
C GLN A 9 -5.32 14.36 30.50
N GLY A 10 -5.14 13.10 30.87
CA GLY A 10 -6.14 12.28 31.56
C GLY A 10 -7.42 12.11 30.74
N ASN A 11 -7.33 11.84 29.46
CA ASN A 11 -8.44 11.66 28.51
C ASN A 11 -9.25 12.94 28.20
N ARG A 12 -8.85 14.11 28.69
CA ARG A 12 -9.59 15.37 28.45
C ARG A 12 -9.44 15.91 27.04
N SER A 13 -8.36 15.52 26.36
CA SER A 13 -8.06 15.95 25.00
C SER A 13 -8.71 15.07 23.93
N GLN A 14 -9.33 13.95 24.33
CA GLN A 14 -9.95 13.01 23.39
C GLN A 14 -11.23 13.56 22.78
N LEU A 15 -11.41 13.30 21.49
CA LEU A 15 -12.59 13.65 20.72
C LEU A 15 -13.29 12.39 20.21
N PRO A 16 -14.58 12.50 19.83
CA PRO A 16 -15.24 11.43 19.11
C PRO A 16 -14.44 11.00 17.86
N GLY A 17 -14.27 9.66 17.72
CA GLY A 17 -13.50 9.08 16.63
C GLY A 17 -12.01 8.89 16.94
N ASP A 18 -11.49 9.34 18.06
CA ASP A 18 -10.13 9.01 18.47
C ASP A 18 -9.98 7.52 18.77
N LEU A 19 -8.78 7.01 18.50
CA LEU A 19 -8.46 5.63 18.80
C LEU A 19 -8.42 5.39 20.32
N MET A 20 -9.06 4.31 20.73
CA MET A 20 -9.02 3.80 22.08
C MET A 20 -8.06 2.62 22.13
N PHE A 21 -7.13 2.64 23.08
CA PHE A 21 -6.13 1.59 23.24
C PHE A 21 -6.57 0.59 24.32
N GLU A 22 -6.14 -0.65 24.16
CA GLU A 22 -6.44 -1.73 25.10
C GLU A 22 -5.50 -1.68 26.29
N ASP A 23 -6.03 -1.77 27.48
CA ASP A 23 -5.30 -1.99 28.73
C ASP A 23 -4.98 -3.47 28.82
N VAL A 24 -3.75 -3.84 28.45
CA VAL A 24 -3.32 -5.24 28.31
C VAL A 24 -3.00 -5.84 29.69
N ASN A 25 -2.46 -5.05 30.60
CA ASN A 25 -2.06 -5.50 31.93
C ASN A 25 -3.15 -5.33 33.00
N GLY A 26 -4.23 -4.59 32.70
CA GLY A 26 -5.38 -4.40 33.61
C GLY A 26 -5.16 -3.38 34.74
N ASP A 27 -4.13 -2.52 34.62
CA ASP A 27 -3.80 -1.53 35.65
C ASP A 27 -4.60 -0.22 35.53
N LYS A 28 -5.45 -0.11 34.53
CA LYS A 28 -6.30 1.05 34.18
C LYS A 28 -5.53 2.30 33.71
N ILE A 29 -4.29 2.13 33.30
CA ILE A 29 -3.45 3.17 32.75
C ILE A 29 -2.90 2.70 31.41
N ILE A 30 -3.15 3.42 30.32
CA ILE A 30 -2.58 3.10 28.99
C ILE A 30 -1.17 3.68 28.90
N ASN A 31 -0.18 2.80 28.83
CA ASN A 31 1.25 3.18 28.78
C ASN A 31 2.07 2.18 27.96
N GLU A 32 3.40 2.18 28.12
CA GLU A 32 4.28 1.29 27.37
C GLU A 32 4.14 -0.19 27.76
N LEU A 33 3.60 -0.48 28.94
CA LEU A 33 3.37 -1.87 29.40
C LEU A 33 2.18 -2.53 28.69
N ASP A 34 1.34 -1.74 27.99
CA ASP A 34 0.23 -2.23 27.18
C ASP A 34 0.63 -2.55 25.75
N GLN A 35 1.90 -2.44 25.43
CA GLN A 35 2.41 -2.77 24.10
C GLN A 35 2.61 -4.27 23.95
N ARG A 36 2.18 -4.79 22.80
CA ARG A 36 2.41 -6.17 22.38
C ARG A 36 2.88 -6.23 20.93
N PRO A 37 3.68 -7.24 20.58
CA PRO A 37 4.09 -7.43 19.18
C PRO A 37 2.88 -7.68 18.28
N ILE A 38 2.79 -6.94 17.17
CA ILE A 38 1.76 -7.11 16.16
C ILE A 38 2.39 -7.04 14.75
N GLY A 39 1.82 -7.83 13.82
CA GLY A 39 2.24 -7.83 12.43
C GLY A 39 3.47 -8.70 12.14
N TYR A 40 3.98 -8.56 10.91
CA TYR A 40 5.11 -9.30 10.39
C TYR A 40 6.28 -8.35 10.07
N GLY A 41 7.51 -8.88 10.17
CA GLY A 41 8.68 -8.20 9.64
C GLY A 41 9.29 -7.15 10.54
N TYR A 42 9.18 -7.29 11.86
CA TYR A 42 9.95 -6.51 12.82
C TYR A 42 11.09 -7.36 13.40
N SER A 43 12.29 -6.79 13.47
CA SER A 43 13.41 -7.41 14.16
C SER A 43 13.33 -7.18 15.67
N SER A 44 14.13 -7.91 16.45
CA SER A 44 14.18 -7.84 17.91
C SER A 44 14.60 -6.46 18.45
N ASP A 45 15.27 -5.65 17.65
CA ASP A 45 15.65 -4.27 17.95
C ASP A 45 14.57 -3.23 17.59
N GLY A 46 13.40 -3.70 17.16
CA GLY A 46 12.31 -2.84 16.71
C GLY A 46 12.53 -2.23 15.32
N ALA A 47 13.62 -2.58 14.66
CA ALA A 47 13.86 -2.17 13.27
C ALA A 47 12.86 -2.87 12.34
N ARG A 48 12.34 -2.12 11.41
CA ARG A 48 11.37 -2.64 10.45
C ARG A 48 12.04 -3.51 9.41
N VAL A 49 11.64 -4.77 9.32
CA VAL A 49 12.01 -5.63 8.20
C VAL A 49 11.03 -5.37 7.06
N VAL A 50 11.56 -4.84 5.97
CA VAL A 50 10.82 -4.36 4.81
C VAL A 50 10.40 -5.50 3.87
N GLN A 51 10.95 -6.69 4.07
CA GLN A 51 10.75 -7.81 3.16
C GLN A 51 9.58 -8.69 3.59
N PRO A 52 8.76 -9.16 2.66
CA PRO A 52 7.72 -10.14 2.94
C PRO A 52 8.34 -11.47 3.37
N LEU A 53 7.71 -12.17 4.31
CA LEU A 53 8.13 -13.51 4.72
C LEU A 53 7.83 -14.57 3.65
N LEU A 54 6.82 -14.33 2.82
CA LEU A 54 6.45 -15.19 1.71
C LEU A 54 6.46 -14.38 0.42
N SER A 55 7.26 -14.80 -0.56
CA SER A 55 7.27 -14.24 -1.90
C SER A 55 7.50 -15.34 -2.93
N GLY A 56 6.96 -15.14 -4.12
CA GLY A 56 7.11 -16.09 -5.21
C GLY A 56 6.66 -15.53 -6.54
N GLY A 57 6.87 -16.30 -7.60
CA GLY A 57 6.45 -15.94 -8.93
C GLY A 57 6.22 -17.16 -9.80
N ILE A 58 5.46 -16.95 -10.87
CA ILE A 58 5.19 -17.93 -11.90
C ILE A 58 5.57 -17.30 -13.23
N ASN A 59 6.52 -17.95 -13.91
CA ASN A 59 6.90 -17.60 -15.28
C ASN A 59 6.40 -18.72 -16.20
N THR A 60 5.66 -18.34 -17.23
CA THR A 60 5.14 -19.30 -18.23
C THR A 60 5.40 -18.80 -19.64
N GLN A 61 5.78 -19.73 -20.51
CA GLN A 61 5.99 -19.48 -21.93
C GLN A 61 5.27 -20.53 -22.76
N PHE A 62 4.49 -20.04 -23.72
CA PHE A 62 3.78 -20.88 -24.69
C PHE A 62 4.20 -20.49 -26.10
N GLY A 63 4.34 -21.50 -26.95
CA GLY A 63 4.63 -21.30 -28.37
C GLY A 63 3.76 -22.19 -29.24
N TYR A 64 3.11 -21.59 -30.28
CA TYR A 64 2.33 -22.35 -31.24
C TYR A 64 2.30 -21.64 -32.60
N ARG A 65 2.75 -22.33 -33.64
CA ARG A 65 2.69 -21.86 -35.04
C ARG A 65 3.22 -20.45 -35.25
N GLY A 66 4.35 -20.12 -34.64
CA GLY A 66 4.99 -18.82 -34.76
C GLY A 66 4.46 -17.78 -33.73
N ILE A 67 3.37 -18.06 -33.04
CA ILE A 67 2.89 -17.23 -31.92
C ILE A 67 3.63 -17.63 -30.65
N SER A 68 4.14 -16.66 -29.93
CA SER A 68 4.71 -16.84 -28.58
C SER A 68 3.97 -15.98 -27.58
N LEU A 69 3.77 -16.53 -26.38
CA LEU A 69 3.14 -15.86 -25.24
C LEU A 69 4.01 -16.07 -24.02
N ILE A 70 4.47 -14.98 -23.41
CA ILE A 70 5.21 -14.99 -22.14
C ILE A 70 4.37 -14.28 -21.11
N ILE A 71 4.21 -14.89 -19.94
CA ILE A 71 3.43 -14.36 -18.82
C ILE A 71 4.22 -14.54 -17.54
N ASP A 72 4.48 -13.43 -16.82
CA ASP A 72 5.16 -13.43 -15.54
C ASP A 72 4.27 -12.84 -14.46
N PHE A 73 3.95 -13.65 -13.46
CA PHE A 73 3.35 -13.20 -12.23
C PHE A 73 4.36 -13.19 -11.10
N ALA A 74 4.26 -12.18 -10.24
CA ALA A 74 4.94 -12.14 -8.97
C ALA A 74 3.97 -11.76 -7.87
N GLY A 75 4.19 -12.28 -6.67
CA GLY A 75 3.36 -11.98 -5.52
C GLY A 75 4.11 -12.13 -4.21
N ALA A 76 3.56 -11.50 -3.19
CA ALA A 76 4.08 -11.62 -1.83
C ALA A 76 2.97 -11.49 -0.80
N SER A 77 3.27 -11.96 0.42
CA SER A 77 2.39 -11.92 1.57
C SER A 77 3.19 -11.90 2.86
N MET A 78 2.50 -11.75 4.00
CA MET A 78 3.11 -11.74 5.32
C MET A 78 4.15 -10.60 5.44
N GLN A 79 3.75 -9.41 5.03
CA GLN A 79 4.48 -8.15 5.18
C GLN A 79 3.56 -7.15 5.83
N THR A 80 3.98 -6.55 6.95
CA THR A 80 3.20 -5.50 7.58
C THR A 80 3.59 -4.14 7.02
N TYR A 81 2.62 -3.46 6.44
CA TYR A 81 2.71 -2.05 6.09
C TYR A 81 2.11 -1.22 7.22
N GLU A 82 2.89 -0.35 7.80
CA GLU A 82 2.45 0.60 8.82
C GLU A 82 2.33 1.99 8.16
N ARG A 83 1.12 2.53 8.17
CA ARG A 83 0.86 3.91 7.74
C ARG A 83 1.33 4.86 8.84
N ARG A 84 2.24 5.75 8.51
CA ARG A 84 2.81 6.75 9.42
C ARG A 84 2.93 8.09 8.73
N PHE A 85 3.25 9.10 9.49
CA PHE A 85 3.47 10.45 8.98
C PHE A 85 2.29 10.93 8.14
N GLU A 86 2.50 11.37 6.92
CA GLU A 86 1.48 11.89 6.01
C GLU A 86 0.38 10.85 5.69
N ALA A 87 0.70 9.56 5.73
CA ALA A 87 -0.26 8.47 5.53
C ALA A 87 -1.14 8.19 6.77
N GLN A 88 -0.84 8.80 7.91
CA GLN A 88 -1.54 8.66 9.19
C GLN A 88 -2.16 9.98 9.64
N VAL A 89 -1.42 11.07 9.53
CA VAL A 89 -1.82 12.39 10.03
C VAL A 89 -1.90 13.38 8.88
N PRO A 90 -3.10 13.90 8.56
CA PRO A 90 -3.25 14.93 7.54
C PRO A 90 -2.45 16.20 7.83
N PHE A 91 -1.96 16.84 6.79
CA PHE A 91 -1.26 18.13 6.83
C PHE A 91 0.09 18.14 7.57
N GLN A 92 0.65 16.96 7.85
CA GLN A 92 1.99 16.85 8.41
C GLN A 92 3.05 17.43 7.45
N ASN A 93 4.12 17.99 8.00
CA ASN A 93 5.23 18.59 7.22
C ASN A 93 4.81 19.65 6.20
N ASN A 94 3.76 20.42 6.48
CA ASN A 94 3.15 21.39 5.58
C ASN A 94 2.64 20.78 4.25
N GLY A 95 2.44 19.48 4.23
CA GLY A 95 1.91 18.75 3.08
C GLY A 95 0.39 18.82 2.98
N ALA A 96 -0.14 18.30 1.87
CA ALA A 96 -1.57 18.06 1.73
C ALA A 96 -2.00 16.82 2.55
N GLY A 97 -3.27 16.78 2.93
CA GLY A 97 -3.84 15.57 3.53
C GLY A 97 -4.13 14.52 2.47
N VAL A 98 -3.89 13.25 2.79
CA VAL A 98 -4.25 12.13 1.92
C VAL A 98 -5.78 12.02 1.85
N ALA A 99 -6.31 11.84 0.65
CA ALA A 99 -7.77 11.92 0.38
C ALA A 99 -8.60 10.99 1.28
N TYR A 100 -8.19 9.73 1.46
CA TYR A 100 -8.92 8.77 2.26
C TYR A 100 -9.01 9.15 3.75
N LEU A 101 -7.98 9.83 4.29
CA LEU A 101 -7.99 10.30 5.68
C LEU A 101 -8.96 11.44 5.91
N ILE A 102 -9.12 12.32 4.91
CA ILE A 102 -9.97 13.52 5.03
C ILE A 102 -11.42 13.20 4.70
N SER A 103 -11.65 12.43 3.63
CA SER A 103 -13.00 12.18 3.13
C SER A 103 -13.84 11.32 4.08
N ASP A 104 -13.19 10.46 4.87
CA ASP A 104 -13.85 9.52 5.79
C ASP A 104 -13.38 9.72 7.25
N ALA A 105 -13.00 10.95 7.60
CA ALA A 105 -12.69 11.33 8.96
C ALA A 105 -13.96 11.69 9.77
N TRP A 106 -13.92 11.42 11.07
CA TRP A 106 -14.88 12.02 11.98
C TRP A 106 -14.81 13.54 11.87
N ARG A 107 -15.95 14.21 11.77
CA ARG A 107 -16.05 15.66 11.59
C ARG A 107 -17.28 16.25 12.22
N ARG A 108 -17.25 17.54 12.48
CA ARG A 108 -18.45 18.29 12.82
C ARG A 108 -19.33 18.48 11.57
N GLU A 109 -20.64 18.43 11.74
CA GLU A 109 -21.61 18.77 10.68
C GLU A 109 -21.38 20.20 10.21
N ASP A 110 -21.25 21.14 11.15
CA ASP A 110 -20.81 22.51 10.90
C ASP A 110 -19.43 22.70 11.55
N PRO A 111 -18.34 22.82 10.77
CA PRO A 111 -17.00 22.96 11.28
C PRO A 111 -16.75 24.26 12.05
N PHE A 112 -17.60 25.28 11.86
CA PHE A 112 -17.52 26.56 12.55
C PHE A 112 -18.32 26.60 13.85
N ASN A 113 -19.13 25.58 14.11
CA ASN A 113 -19.94 25.48 15.31
C ASN A 113 -19.46 24.33 16.20
N SER A 114 -18.77 24.64 17.29
CA SER A 114 -18.25 23.65 18.24
C SER A 114 -19.33 22.83 18.95
N LYS A 115 -20.60 23.22 18.85
CA LYS A 115 -21.74 22.53 19.45
C LYS A 115 -22.50 21.67 18.42
N SER A 116 -22.16 21.73 17.13
CA SER A 116 -22.82 20.92 16.10
C SER A 116 -22.56 19.43 16.33
N GLN A 117 -23.39 18.58 15.76
CA GLN A 117 -23.29 17.14 15.89
C GLN A 117 -21.99 16.62 15.25
N TRP A 118 -21.50 15.49 15.76
CA TRP A 118 -20.43 14.77 15.14
C TRP A 118 -20.98 13.80 14.08
N ILE A 119 -20.39 13.85 12.89
CA ILE A 119 -20.64 12.90 11.82
C ILE A 119 -19.57 11.82 11.93
N PRO A 120 -19.95 10.54 12.09
CA PRO A 120 -19.01 9.43 12.16
C PRO A 120 -18.21 9.25 10.86
N GLY A 121 -16.98 8.78 10.99
CA GLY A 121 -16.10 8.36 9.92
C GLY A 121 -15.23 7.19 10.38
N THR A 122 -14.46 6.62 9.48
CA THR A 122 -13.52 5.53 9.81
C THR A 122 -12.27 6.05 10.51
N TYR A 123 -11.82 7.26 10.15
CA TYR A 123 -10.58 7.85 10.66
C TYR A 123 -10.83 8.89 11.74
N PRO A 124 -9.88 9.08 12.68
CA PRO A 124 -9.94 10.13 13.68
C PRO A 124 -10.18 11.52 13.07
N ALA A 125 -10.79 12.40 13.84
CA ALA A 125 -11.02 13.78 13.43
C ALA A 125 -9.70 14.51 13.16
N VAL A 126 -9.66 15.28 12.08
CA VAL A 126 -8.49 16.09 11.73
C VAL A 126 -8.24 17.15 12.82
N ARG A 127 -7.01 17.25 13.30
CA ARG A 127 -6.59 18.15 14.37
C ARG A 127 -5.39 19.00 13.97
N LYS A 128 -5.26 20.12 14.66
CA LYS A 128 -4.05 20.95 14.58
C LYS A 128 -2.86 20.29 15.29
N ASP A 129 -3.11 19.61 16.41
CA ASP A 129 -2.08 18.88 17.16
C ASP A 129 -1.87 17.50 16.52
N ILE A 130 -0.85 17.43 15.69
CA ILE A 130 -0.46 16.22 14.95
C ILE A 130 0.19 15.15 15.85
N ASN A 131 0.66 15.53 17.03
CA ASN A 131 1.31 14.63 17.98
C ASN A 131 0.34 14.05 19.02
N HIS A 132 -0.94 14.38 18.89
CA HIS A 132 -1.95 13.87 19.82
C HIS A 132 -1.97 12.33 19.80
N VAL A 133 -1.97 11.71 20.98
CA VAL A 133 -1.87 10.24 21.14
C VAL A 133 -2.96 9.48 20.37
N GLY A 134 -4.18 10.00 20.31
CA GLY A 134 -5.30 9.42 19.56
C GLY A 134 -5.10 9.39 18.04
N LEU A 135 -4.09 10.11 17.51
CA LEU A 135 -3.73 10.12 16.10
C LEU A 135 -2.39 9.42 15.84
N SER A 136 -1.36 9.77 16.61
CA SER A 136 0.04 9.49 16.24
C SER A 136 0.59 8.19 16.86
N ARG A 137 -0.07 7.63 17.89
CA ARG A 137 0.39 6.40 18.53
C ARG A 137 0.30 5.21 17.58
N ARG A 138 1.32 4.38 17.61
CA ARG A 138 1.35 3.13 16.83
C ARG A 138 0.27 2.17 17.32
N SER A 139 -0.45 1.57 16.37
CA SER A 139 -1.50 0.58 16.66
C SER A 139 -1.78 -0.27 15.42
N ASP A 140 -2.50 -1.37 15.64
CA ASP A 140 -2.98 -2.25 14.58
C ASP A 140 -3.93 -1.53 13.61
N PHE A 141 -4.64 -0.49 14.05
CA PHE A 141 -5.48 0.33 13.18
C PHE A 141 -4.70 0.92 11.99
N TRP A 142 -3.43 1.29 12.20
CA TRP A 142 -2.57 1.85 11.17
C TRP A 142 -1.75 0.80 10.43
N MET A 143 -1.83 -0.47 10.84
CA MET A 143 -1.12 -1.57 10.22
C MET A 143 -2.00 -2.34 9.25
N THR A 144 -1.39 -2.85 8.18
CA THR A 144 -2.05 -3.71 7.20
C THR A 144 -1.10 -4.83 6.81
N ASN A 145 -1.56 -6.06 6.95
CA ASN A 145 -0.83 -7.21 6.41
C ASN A 145 -1.01 -7.23 4.89
N VAL A 146 0.05 -6.89 4.17
CA VAL A 146 0.04 -6.76 2.72
C VAL A 146 0.10 -8.12 2.06
N HIS A 147 -0.76 -8.31 1.07
CA HIS A 147 -0.69 -9.43 0.13
C HIS A 147 -1.06 -8.93 -1.26
N TYR A 148 -0.36 -9.44 -2.26
CA TYR A 148 -0.61 -9.07 -3.64
C TYR A 148 -0.16 -10.14 -4.63
N ILE A 149 -0.76 -10.09 -5.81
CA ILE A 149 -0.31 -10.76 -7.03
C ILE A 149 -0.32 -9.74 -8.15
N ARG A 150 0.80 -9.62 -8.88
CA ARG A 150 1.01 -8.67 -9.97
C ARG A 150 1.38 -9.38 -11.25
N LEU A 151 0.75 -8.98 -12.35
CA LEU A 151 1.22 -9.32 -13.69
C LEU A 151 2.39 -8.40 -14.04
N ARG A 152 3.60 -8.96 -13.91
CA ARG A 152 4.87 -8.26 -14.15
C ARG A 152 5.13 -8.01 -15.61
N ASN A 153 5.05 -9.09 -16.38
CA ASN A 153 5.31 -9.05 -17.81
C ASN A 153 4.25 -9.85 -18.56
N LEU A 154 3.83 -9.31 -19.67
CA LEU A 154 3.03 -10.01 -20.67
C LEU A 154 3.63 -9.66 -22.04
N GLU A 155 4.11 -10.68 -22.78
CA GLU A 155 4.56 -10.50 -24.14
C GLU A 155 3.79 -11.43 -25.06
N ILE A 156 3.31 -10.87 -26.16
CA ILE A 156 2.74 -11.60 -27.28
C ILE A 156 3.62 -11.31 -28.49
N GLY A 157 4.26 -12.33 -29.03
CA GLY A 157 5.13 -12.23 -30.19
C GLY A 157 4.64 -13.10 -31.35
N TYR A 158 4.98 -12.70 -32.56
CA TYR A 158 4.74 -13.49 -33.75
C TYR A 158 5.99 -13.53 -34.66
N ASP A 159 6.46 -14.74 -34.89
CA ASP A 159 7.56 -15.01 -35.81
C ASP A 159 6.97 -15.29 -37.21
N VAL A 160 7.24 -14.40 -38.15
CA VAL A 160 6.73 -14.52 -39.53
C VAL A 160 7.39 -15.73 -40.21
N PRO A 161 6.61 -16.59 -40.91
CA PRO A 161 7.15 -17.77 -41.59
C PRO A 161 8.26 -17.43 -42.57
N LYS A 162 9.35 -18.16 -42.54
CA LYS A 162 10.52 -17.97 -43.40
C LYS A 162 10.19 -18.05 -44.89
N THR A 163 9.23 -18.90 -45.28
CA THR A 163 8.77 -19.03 -46.68
C THR A 163 8.20 -17.75 -47.25
N PHE A 164 7.59 -16.91 -46.39
CA PHE A 164 7.12 -15.59 -46.80
C PHE A 164 8.26 -14.58 -46.88
N LEU A 165 9.20 -14.61 -45.93
CA LEU A 165 10.30 -13.66 -45.80
C LEU A 165 11.36 -13.79 -46.90
N GLN A 166 11.60 -15.00 -47.39
CA GLN A 166 12.57 -15.27 -48.48
C GLN A 166 12.28 -14.49 -49.76
N ARG A 167 11.01 -14.15 -49.99
CA ARG A 167 10.61 -13.32 -51.17
C ARG A 167 11.15 -11.90 -51.07
N PHE A 168 11.49 -11.44 -49.87
CA PHE A 168 11.98 -10.10 -49.62
C PHE A 168 13.46 -10.08 -49.22
N GLY A 169 14.16 -11.21 -49.34
CA GLY A 169 15.59 -11.33 -48.97
C GLY A 169 15.84 -11.30 -47.44
N MET A 170 14.80 -11.50 -46.61
CA MET A 170 14.90 -11.51 -45.17
C MET A 170 15.02 -12.92 -44.64
N SER A 171 15.86 -13.12 -43.59
CA SER A 171 16.07 -14.39 -42.93
C SER A 171 15.18 -14.60 -41.70
N GLY A 172 14.68 -13.52 -41.08
CA GLY A 172 13.79 -13.55 -39.94
C GLY A 172 13.09 -12.22 -39.68
N LEU A 173 11.83 -12.28 -39.25
CA LEU A 173 11.05 -11.14 -38.78
C LEU A 173 10.20 -11.59 -37.62
N ARG A 174 10.35 -10.92 -36.48
CA ARG A 174 9.51 -11.06 -35.30
C ARG A 174 8.87 -9.72 -34.95
N VAL A 175 7.57 -9.71 -34.73
CA VAL A 175 6.84 -8.58 -34.17
C VAL A 175 6.31 -8.95 -32.81
N TYR A 176 6.34 -8.02 -31.86
CA TYR A 176 5.85 -8.31 -30.52
C TYR A 176 5.26 -7.07 -29.85
N VAL A 177 4.39 -7.34 -28.92
CA VAL A 177 3.83 -6.37 -27.98
C VAL A 177 4.17 -6.85 -26.57
N HIS A 178 4.73 -5.97 -25.76
CA HIS A 178 5.11 -6.26 -24.39
C HIS A 178 4.45 -5.24 -23.45
N GLY A 179 3.96 -5.72 -22.32
CA GLY A 179 3.42 -4.89 -21.26
C GLY A 179 4.08 -5.21 -19.93
N THR A 180 4.43 -4.17 -19.16
CA THR A 180 5.02 -4.33 -17.82
C THR A 180 4.10 -3.73 -16.76
N ASN A 181 3.97 -4.39 -15.60
CA ASN A 181 3.15 -3.98 -14.46
C ASN A 181 1.69 -3.67 -14.83
N LEU A 182 1.08 -4.51 -15.68
CA LEU A 182 -0.23 -4.23 -16.28
C LEU A 182 -1.34 -4.12 -15.25
N PHE A 183 -1.34 -5.00 -14.25
CA PHE A 183 -2.28 -4.93 -13.13
C PHE A 183 -1.74 -5.61 -11.88
N SER A 184 -2.27 -5.22 -10.71
CA SER A 184 -2.08 -5.93 -9.46
C SER A 184 -3.43 -6.17 -8.77
N PHE A 185 -3.55 -7.31 -8.13
CA PHE A 185 -4.57 -7.60 -7.14
C PHE A 185 -3.92 -7.49 -5.77
N ASP A 186 -4.36 -6.54 -4.97
CA ASP A 186 -3.79 -6.26 -3.66
C ASP A 186 -4.83 -5.69 -2.70
N ASN A 187 -4.53 -5.73 -1.41
CA ASN A 187 -5.41 -5.23 -0.35
C ASN A 187 -5.07 -3.81 0.14
N VAL A 188 -4.06 -3.16 -0.44
CA VAL A 188 -3.63 -1.80 -0.05
C VAL A 188 -4.05 -0.72 -1.05
N LYS A 189 -4.66 -1.11 -2.16
CA LYS A 189 -5.15 -0.20 -3.20
C LYS A 189 -6.07 0.90 -2.66
N LYS A 190 -6.89 0.58 -1.65
CA LYS A 190 -7.77 1.55 -0.98
C LYS A 190 -7.01 2.70 -0.33
N PHE A 191 -5.76 2.52 0.00
CA PHE A 191 -4.87 3.54 0.55
C PHE A 191 -4.03 4.25 -0.52
N GLN A 192 -4.22 3.90 -1.80
CA GLN A 192 -3.44 4.42 -2.94
C GLN A 192 -1.92 4.16 -2.81
N ILE A 193 -1.57 3.04 -2.19
CA ILE A 193 -0.20 2.60 -1.93
C ILE A 193 0.12 1.44 -2.85
N ASP A 194 1.33 1.42 -3.39
CA ASP A 194 1.83 0.27 -4.13
C ASP A 194 2.30 -0.82 -3.14
N PRO A 195 1.83 -2.08 -3.27
CA PRO A 195 2.13 -3.14 -2.30
C PRO A 195 3.61 -3.53 -2.23
N GLU A 196 4.42 -3.20 -3.25
CA GLU A 196 5.85 -3.48 -3.28
C GLU A 196 6.70 -2.36 -2.70
N ILE A 197 6.11 -1.17 -2.59
CA ILE A 197 6.81 0.00 -2.08
C ILE A 197 6.56 0.13 -0.58
N ASN A 198 7.63 0.14 0.16
CA ASN A 198 7.58 0.18 1.60
C ASN A 198 8.00 1.55 2.15
N ALA A 199 7.28 2.60 1.80
CA ALA A 199 7.42 3.93 2.37
C ALA A 199 6.27 4.22 3.34
N ASN A 200 6.57 4.39 4.61
CA ASN A 200 5.59 4.57 5.69
C ASN A 200 4.71 5.79 5.52
N ASN A 201 5.20 6.79 4.83
CA ASN A 201 4.52 8.06 4.60
C ASN A 201 3.69 8.11 3.32
N ALA A 202 3.72 7.05 2.52
CA ALA A 202 3.07 6.95 1.20
C ALA A 202 3.58 7.99 0.17
N LEU A 203 4.63 8.73 0.45
CA LEU A 203 5.23 9.70 -0.47
C LEU A 203 6.21 9.00 -1.41
N VAL A 204 5.67 8.25 -2.34
CA VAL A 204 6.44 7.49 -3.32
C VAL A 204 5.92 7.75 -4.72
N TYR A 205 6.84 7.69 -5.67
CA TYR A 205 6.45 7.75 -7.08
C TYR A 205 5.74 6.44 -7.46
N PRO A 206 4.53 6.47 -8.02
CA PRO A 206 3.80 5.27 -8.37
C PRO A 206 4.53 4.49 -9.47
N GLN A 207 4.48 3.17 -9.40
CA GLN A 207 5.03 2.32 -10.44
C GLN A 207 4.28 2.53 -11.76
N GLN A 208 5.04 2.67 -12.83
CA GLN A 208 4.50 2.90 -14.16
C GLN A 208 4.06 1.59 -14.81
N ARG A 209 3.01 1.69 -15.61
CA ARG A 209 2.66 0.68 -16.62
C ARG A 209 3.34 1.05 -17.91
N LEU A 210 4.02 0.08 -18.51
CA LEU A 210 4.73 0.31 -19.75
C LEU A 210 4.16 -0.59 -20.85
N TYR A 211 3.96 -0.03 -22.03
CA TYR A 211 3.57 -0.77 -23.22
C TYR A 211 4.64 -0.54 -24.28
N THR A 212 5.19 -1.63 -24.81
CA THR A 212 6.26 -1.61 -25.80
C THR A 212 5.82 -2.37 -27.04
N PHE A 213 6.06 -1.80 -28.20
CA PHE A 213 5.91 -2.47 -29.50
C PHE A 213 7.29 -2.63 -30.09
N GLY A 214 7.63 -3.82 -30.56
CA GLY A 214 8.94 -4.08 -31.10
C GLY A 214 8.90 -4.91 -32.38
N ILE A 215 9.92 -4.70 -33.20
CA ILE A 215 10.15 -5.44 -34.42
C ILE A 215 11.63 -5.85 -34.44
N ASN A 216 11.89 -7.15 -34.59
CA ASN A 216 13.23 -7.71 -34.79
C ASN A 216 13.33 -8.18 -36.22
N LEU A 217 14.27 -7.63 -37.01
CA LEU A 217 14.49 -7.96 -38.39
C LEU A 217 15.90 -8.55 -38.55
N ASN A 218 15.98 -9.71 -39.22
CA ASN A 218 17.22 -10.34 -39.65
C ASN A 218 17.27 -10.37 -41.18
N LEU A 219 18.32 -9.80 -41.75
CA LEU A 219 18.58 -9.76 -43.19
C LEU A 219 19.40 -10.96 -43.63
#